data_670b6e75cd986ac77a640cdf25b494ff
#
_entry.id   670b6e75cd986ac77a640cdf25b494ff
#
_cell.length_a   1.000
_cell.length_b   1.000
_cell.length_c   1.000
_cell.angle_alpha   90.00
_cell.angle_beta   90.00
_cell.angle_gamma   90.00
#
_symmetry.space_group_name_H-M   'P 1'
#
loop_
_entity.id
_entity.type
_entity.pdbx_description
1 polymer ?
#
loop_
_entity_poly.entity_id
_entity_poly.type
_entity_poly.pdbx_seq_one_letter_code
_entity_poly.pdbx_strand_id
1 'polypeptide(L)'
;LPNLAERCTVSDDTLTYTFKLKSGATFQDGSPVEAKDVVYSVNRLLTINEGPAYLFEGVLGPDSVKAINSSTVEFKLSKVYTPFLTNTPILFVINSDVANANKTDSDPWAQDFIANNSIGAGAYKLDSWDRGATMTMKAYEGYHLGWSDQPVLEVRFIVTNEEATVKALAASGELSMSSDAQAQETYDSIGKMDGYRVIQYPTATNFYLKLNHQVAPTDDVNIRKAVALATDYNTILSAILPGEPLAGPMPNVFADAYLDSLTNPVFDLSKAKEHVSKSKYAGSQPIDIEIMFVAGLAFEEEIALLMKANLDQIGFNTILKPEPWNRMTELASNPETTPAINEVFYGATYPSPDTFFFAQYHSKAKGTWASMEWVLDDQIDAWIDEARSTGDVDVQNAIYKKIQKKLVDNQSDVYLLTQRSQQAFSDCLQGFSWVPMMSFEFNFHNMRWVCN
;
A
#
# COMPACT_ATOMS: atom_id res chain seq x y z
N LEU A 1 10.95 -3.63 -15.56
CA LEU A 1 11.09 -4.26 -16.87
C LEU A 1 9.81 -4.04 -17.66
N PRO A 2 9.89 -3.81 -18.99
CA PRO A 2 8.71 -3.74 -19.85
C PRO A 2 7.91 -5.05 -19.76
N ASN A 3 6.58 -4.96 -19.58
CA ASN A 3 5.69 -6.11 -19.56
C ASN A 3 4.91 -6.21 -20.88
N LEU A 4 3.67 -5.71 -20.95
CA LEU A 4 2.89 -5.71 -22.20
C LEU A 4 3.44 -4.73 -23.25
N ALA A 5 4.07 -3.62 -22.84
CA ALA A 5 4.71 -2.70 -23.76
C ALA A 5 6.16 -3.12 -24.06
N GLU A 6 6.54 -3.04 -25.32
CA GLU A 6 7.92 -3.21 -25.81
C GLU A 6 8.74 -1.95 -25.56
N ARG A 7 8.14 -0.78 -25.81
CA ARG A 7 8.77 0.54 -25.66
C ARG A 7 7.71 1.62 -25.41
N CYS A 8 8.19 2.73 -24.82
CA CYS A 8 7.46 3.97 -24.69
C CYS A 8 8.28 5.13 -25.28
N THR A 9 7.63 6.05 -25.97
CA THR A 9 8.20 7.34 -26.38
C THR A 9 7.39 8.47 -25.76
N VAL A 10 8.07 9.53 -25.36
CA VAL A 10 7.48 10.69 -24.69
C VAL A 10 7.74 11.92 -25.55
N SER A 11 6.73 12.77 -25.73
CA SER A 11 6.87 14.06 -26.42
C SER A 11 7.72 15.05 -25.63
N ASP A 12 8.29 16.06 -26.30
CA ASP A 12 9.17 17.07 -25.67
C ASP A 12 8.43 17.87 -24.58
N ASP A 13 7.12 18.06 -24.72
CA ASP A 13 6.28 18.74 -23.72
C ASP A 13 5.85 17.83 -22.56
N THR A 14 6.26 16.56 -22.59
CA THR A 14 5.93 15.53 -21.59
C THR A 14 4.43 15.26 -21.41
N LEU A 15 3.60 15.66 -22.37
CA LEU A 15 2.15 15.47 -22.31
C LEU A 15 1.65 14.26 -23.11
N THR A 16 2.45 13.75 -24.06
CA THR A 16 2.05 12.61 -24.89
C THR A 16 2.99 11.44 -24.71
N TYR A 17 2.42 10.29 -24.35
CA TYR A 17 3.14 9.03 -24.16
C TYR A 17 2.61 7.99 -25.14
N THR A 18 3.49 7.48 -25.99
CA THR A 18 3.14 6.47 -26.99
C THR A 18 3.78 5.12 -26.65
N PHE A 19 2.94 4.13 -26.38
CA PHE A 19 3.36 2.77 -26.05
C PHE A 19 3.20 1.85 -27.25
N LYS A 20 4.24 1.12 -27.61
CA LYS A 20 4.19 0.01 -28.54
C LYS A 20 4.01 -1.29 -27.78
N LEU A 21 2.94 -2.03 -28.03
CA LEU A 21 2.67 -3.32 -27.42
C LEU A 21 3.58 -4.40 -27.99
N LYS A 22 3.93 -5.40 -27.17
CA LYS A 22 4.68 -6.59 -27.59
C LYS A 22 3.88 -7.41 -28.57
N SER A 23 4.55 -7.87 -29.62
CA SER A 23 3.99 -8.83 -30.55
C SER A 23 3.80 -10.20 -29.89
N GLY A 24 2.67 -10.85 -30.14
CA GLY A 24 2.38 -12.19 -29.64
C GLY A 24 1.92 -12.28 -28.18
N ALA A 25 1.70 -11.13 -27.51
CA ALA A 25 1.05 -11.16 -26.20
C ALA A 25 -0.41 -11.60 -26.34
N THR A 26 -0.84 -12.55 -25.51
CA THR A 26 -2.20 -13.09 -25.51
C THR A 26 -2.83 -13.01 -24.13
N PHE A 27 -4.15 -12.90 -24.08
CA PHE A 27 -4.93 -13.14 -22.89
C PHE A 27 -4.96 -14.64 -22.54
N GLN A 28 -5.43 -14.95 -21.35
CA GLN A 28 -5.46 -16.33 -20.81
C GLN A 28 -6.45 -17.26 -21.55
N ASP A 29 -7.29 -16.73 -22.42
CA ASP A 29 -8.15 -17.48 -23.36
C ASP A 29 -7.47 -17.73 -24.73
N GLY A 30 -6.26 -17.21 -24.94
CA GLY A 30 -5.48 -17.31 -26.17
C GLY A 30 -5.74 -16.20 -27.18
N SER A 31 -6.70 -15.31 -26.96
CA SER A 31 -6.94 -14.16 -27.85
C SER A 31 -5.82 -13.11 -27.74
N PRO A 32 -5.51 -12.36 -28.82
CA PRO A 32 -4.42 -11.38 -28.81
C PRO A 32 -4.74 -10.18 -27.90
N VAL A 33 -3.70 -9.64 -27.24
CA VAL A 33 -3.79 -8.35 -26.55
C VAL A 33 -3.59 -7.24 -27.56
N GLU A 34 -4.56 -6.36 -27.70
CA GLU A 34 -4.54 -5.24 -28.64
C GLU A 34 -4.67 -3.88 -27.95
N ALA A 35 -4.36 -2.82 -28.67
CA ALA A 35 -4.46 -1.44 -28.18
C ALA A 35 -5.88 -1.06 -27.70
N LYS A 36 -6.92 -1.64 -28.32
CA LYS A 36 -8.33 -1.45 -27.90
C LYS A 36 -8.57 -1.90 -26.45
N ASP A 37 -7.87 -2.96 -26.01
CA ASP A 37 -8.03 -3.52 -24.68
C ASP A 37 -7.42 -2.60 -23.62
N VAL A 38 -6.30 -1.96 -23.94
CA VAL A 38 -5.70 -0.93 -23.08
C VAL A 38 -6.65 0.27 -22.94
N VAL A 39 -7.18 0.76 -24.07
CA VAL A 39 -8.16 1.87 -24.08
C VAL A 39 -9.39 1.52 -23.24
N TYR A 40 -9.95 0.32 -23.44
CA TYR A 40 -11.09 -0.16 -22.66
C TYR A 40 -10.77 -0.20 -21.16
N SER A 41 -9.64 -0.79 -20.79
CA SER A 41 -9.24 -1.00 -19.39
C SER A 41 -9.04 0.33 -18.66
N VAL A 42 -8.40 1.31 -19.30
CA VAL A 42 -8.20 2.65 -18.72
C VAL A 42 -9.53 3.39 -18.61
N ASN A 43 -10.37 3.39 -19.65
CA ASN A 43 -11.69 4.03 -19.60
C ASN A 43 -12.59 3.40 -18.53
N ARG A 44 -12.53 2.07 -18.37
CA ARG A 44 -13.21 1.35 -17.30
C ARG A 44 -12.78 1.84 -15.94
N LEU A 45 -11.46 1.89 -15.67
CA LEU A 45 -10.90 2.37 -14.39
C LEU A 45 -11.37 3.78 -14.07
N LEU A 46 -11.25 4.71 -15.04
CA LEU A 46 -11.63 6.11 -14.85
C LEU A 46 -13.14 6.30 -14.68
N THR A 47 -13.97 5.47 -15.32
CA THR A 47 -15.44 5.59 -15.24
C THR A 47 -15.97 5.01 -13.93
N ILE A 48 -15.46 3.87 -13.48
CA ILE A 48 -15.83 3.27 -12.20
C ILE A 48 -15.34 4.16 -11.05
N ASN A 49 -14.18 4.81 -11.22
CA ASN A 49 -13.57 5.74 -10.27
C ASN A 49 -13.35 5.14 -8.87
N GLU A 50 -12.89 3.90 -8.83
CA GLU A 50 -12.55 3.17 -7.61
C GLU A 50 -11.09 2.68 -7.65
N GLY A 51 -10.58 2.19 -6.52
CA GLY A 51 -9.21 1.67 -6.42
C GLY A 51 -8.18 2.73 -6.83
N PRO A 52 -7.23 2.44 -7.76
CA PRO A 52 -6.15 3.35 -8.12
C PRO A 52 -6.56 4.51 -9.05
N ALA A 53 -7.86 4.67 -9.39
CA ALA A 53 -8.32 5.72 -10.29
C ALA A 53 -7.92 7.14 -9.82
N TYR A 54 -7.91 7.37 -8.50
CA TYR A 54 -7.52 8.66 -7.89
C TYR A 54 -6.11 9.13 -8.30
N LEU A 55 -5.20 8.21 -8.67
CA LEU A 55 -3.85 8.54 -9.12
C LEU A 55 -3.84 9.28 -10.46
N PHE A 56 -4.87 9.11 -11.25
CA PHE A 56 -5.00 9.68 -12.60
C PHE A 56 -6.03 10.82 -12.67
N GLU A 57 -6.65 11.17 -11.54
CA GLU A 57 -7.65 12.25 -11.48
C GLU A 57 -7.06 13.59 -11.91
N GLY A 58 -7.75 14.28 -12.83
CA GLY A 58 -7.29 15.54 -13.41
C GLY A 58 -6.04 15.42 -14.28
N VAL A 59 -5.62 14.19 -14.62
CA VAL A 59 -4.49 13.88 -15.52
C VAL A 59 -4.98 13.16 -16.75
N LEU A 60 -5.81 12.13 -16.57
CA LEU A 60 -6.48 11.40 -17.65
C LEU A 60 -7.99 11.68 -17.62
N GLY A 61 -8.61 11.71 -18.81
CA GLY A 61 -10.04 11.85 -19.00
C GLY A 61 -10.52 10.92 -20.13
N PRO A 62 -11.80 10.95 -20.50
CA PRO A 62 -12.41 9.99 -21.43
C PRO A 62 -11.72 9.88 -22.80
N ASP A 63 -11.11 10.95 -23.30
CA ASP A 63 -10.43 10.99 -24.59
C ASP A 63 -8.90 10.96 -24.48
N SER A 64 -8.37 10.74 -23.31
CA SER A 64 -6.93 10.79 -23.02
C SER A 64 -6.18 9.58 -23.57
N VAL A 65 -6.85 8.47 -23.87
CA VAL A 65 -6.22 7.23 -24.30
C VAL A 65 -6.80 6.79 -25.64
N LYS A 66 -5.94 6.56 -26.65
CA LYS A 66 -6.36 6.19 -28.00
C LYS A 66 -5.55 5.03 -28.56
N ALA A 67 -6.22 4.11 -29.22
CA ALA A 67 -5.59 3.12 -30.07
C ALA A 67 -5.24 3.78 -31.42
N ILE A 68 -3.95 3.94 -31.71
CA ILE A 68 -3.47 4.46 -32.99
C ILE A 68 -3.55 3.37 -34.06
N ASN A 69 -3.27 2.15 -33.66
CA ASN A 69 -3.48 0.91 -34.43
C ASN A 69 -3.59 -0.26 -33.45
N SER A 70 -3.71 -1.51 -33.92
CA SER A 70 -3.89 -2.68 -33.06
C SER A 70 -2.76 -2.89 -32.02
N SER A 71 -1.58 -2.31 -32.23
CA SER A 71 -0.41 -2.53 -31.35
C SER A 71 0.20 -1.23 -30.82
N THR A 72 -0.45 -0.08 -30.97
CA THR A 72 0.09 1.22 -30.53
C THR A 72 -0.98 2.00 -29.80
N VAL A 73 -0.68 2.38 -28.56
CA VAL A 73 -1.57 3.17 -27.69
C VAL A 73 -0.91 4.52 -27.40
N GLU A 74 -1.68 5.57 -27.51
CA GLU A 74 -1.30 6.93 -27.16
C GLU A 74 -2.07 7.39 -25.92
N PHE A 75 -1.34 7.92 -24.94
CA PHE A 75 -1.88 8.61 -23.78
C PHE A 75 -1.57 10.11 -23.93
N LYS A 76 -2.59 10.94 -23.84
CA LYS A 76 -2.44 12.40 -23.83
C LYS A 76 -2.87 12.95 -22.47
N LEU A 77 -1.92 13.41 -21.69
CA LEU A 77 -2.17 13.99 -20.37
C LEU A 77 -2.73 15.42 -20.51
N SER A 78 -3.61 15.79 -19.59
CA SER A 78 -4.15 17.15 -19.52
C SER A 78 -3.16 18.16 -18.94
N LYS A 79 -2.17 17.68 -18.18
CA LYS A 79 -1.09 18.47 -17.56
C LYS A 79 0.15 17.61 -17.38
N VAL A 80 1.32 18.23 -17.20
CA VAL A 80 2.54 17.51 -16.83
C VAL A 80 2.29 16.74 -15.53
N TYR A 81 2.63 15.47 -15.54
CA TYR A 81 2.45 14.57 -14.41
C TYR A 81 3.64 13.62 -14.33
N THR A 82 4.63 13.99 -13.54
CA THR A 82 5.91 13.26 -13.44
C THR A 82 5.76 11.80 -13.00
N PRO A 83 4.84 11.42 -12.08
CA PRO A 83 4.66 10.03 -11.70
C PRO A 83 3.97 9.13 -12.75
N PHE A 84 3.59 9.65 -13.93
CA PHE A 84 2.78 8.89 -14.89
C PHE A 84 3.38 7.52 -15.24
N LEU A 85 4.65 7.48 -15.65
CA LEU A 85 5.29 6.21 -16.03
C LEU A 85 5.43 5.23 -14.86
N THR A 86 5.67 5.73 -13.65
CA THR A 86 5.76 4.89 -12.44
C THR A 86 4.41 4.36 -11.99
N ASN A 87 3.31 5.01 -12.41
CA ASN A 87 1.94 4.59 -12.14
C ASN A 87 1.37 3.65 -13.21
N THR A 88 1.96 3.58 -14.42
CA THR A 88 1.44 2.71 -15.50
C THR A 88 1.37 1.22 -15.12
N PRO A 89 2.25 0.63 -14.27
CA PRO A 89 2.11 -0.76 -13.85
C PRO A 89 0.80 -1.09 -13.13
N ILE A 90 0.11 -0.09 -12.57
CA ILE A 90 -1.19 -0.25 -11.89
C ILE A 90 -2.36 -0.30 -12.89
N LEU A 91 -2.14 0.08 -14.14
CA LEU A 91 -3.13 0.01 -15.21
C LEU A 91 -3.21 -1.42 -15.73
N PHE A 92 -3.95 -2.28 -15.07
CA PHE A 92 -4.14 -3.67 -15.48
C PHE A 92 -5.00 -3.74 -16.74
N VAL A 93 -4.50 -4.48 -17.75
CA VAL A 93 -5.18 -4.67 -19.03
C VAL A 93 -6.00 -5.96 -18.99
N ILE A 94 -7.28 -5.85 -19.31
CA ILE A 94 -8.24 -6.95 -19.37
C ILE A 94 -8.76 -7.15 -20.79
N ASN A 95 -9.25 -8.35 -21.08
CA ASN A 95 -9.86 -8.67 -22.36
C ASN A 95 -11.18 -7.93 -22.55
N SER A 96 -11.17 -6.91 -23.42
CA SER A 96 -12.32 -6.05 -23.66
C SER A 96 -13.49 -6.77 -24.34
N ASP A 97 -13.21 -7.76 -25.18
CA ASP A 97 -14.24 -8.54 -25.87
C ASP A 97 -14.99 -9.43 -24.86
N VAL A 98 -14.29 -10.10 -23.97
CA VAL A 98 -14.90 -10.91 -22.89
C VAL A 98 -15.69 -10.02 -21.92
N ALA A 99 -15.14 -8.88 -21.51
CA ALA A 99 -15.84 -7.95 -20.63
C ALA A 99 -17.14 -7.44 -21.31
N ASN A 100 -17.07 -7.04 -22.59
CA ASN A 100 -18.24 -6.57 -23.34
C ASN A 100 -19.31 -7.66 -23.57
N ALA A 101 -18.91 -8.93 -23.69
CA ALA A 101 -19.84 -10.05 -23.81
C ALA A 101 -20.60 -10.36 -22.51
N ASN A 102 -20.08 -9.92 -21.36
CA ASN A 102 -20.64 -10.20 -20.02
C ASN A 102 -21.20 -8.96 -19.30
N LYS A 103 -21.24 -7.81 -19.96
CA LYS A 103 -21.88 -6.60 -19.44
C LYS A 103 -23.41 -6.71 -19.44
N THR A 104 -24.05 -6.00 -18.54
CA THR A 104 -25.50 -5.84 -18.47
C THR A 104 -25.88 -4.36 -18.44
N ASP A 105 -27.15 -4.03 -18.59
CA ASP A 105 -27.63 -2.63 -18.46
C ASP A 105 -27.36 -2.03 -17.08
N SER A 106 -27.41 -2.87 -16.03
CA SER A 106 -27.09 -2.47 -14.65
C SER A 106 -25.60 -2.56 -14.30
N ASP A 107 -24.80 -3.28 -15.09
CA ASP A 107 -23.36 -3.41 -14.94
C ASP A 107 -22.65 -3.26 -16.29
N PRO A 108 -22.55 -2.03 -16.80
CA PRO A 108 -22.00 -1.76 -18.14
C PRO A 108 -20.49 -2.05 -18.26
N TRP A 109 -19.82 -2.28 -17.14
CA TRP A 109 -18.39 -2.59 -17.08
C TRP A 109 -18.07 -4.01 -16.61
N ALA A 110 -19.09 -4.88 -16.52
CA ALA A 110 -18.98 -6.30 -16.15
C ALA A 110 -18.23 -6.51 -14.82
N GLN A 111 -18.46 -5.65 -13.80
CA GLN A 111 -17.79 -5.71 -12.50
C GLN A 111 -18.08 -7.04 -11.79
N ASP A 112 -19.35 -7.46 -11.76
CA ASP A 112 -19.77 -8.72 -11.12
C ASP A 112 -19.14 -9.95 -11.78
N PHE A 113 -19.04 -9.95 -13.11
CA PHE A 113 -18.37 -11.02 -13.84
C PHE A 113 -16.87 -11.05 -13.55
N ILE A 114 -16.19 -9.90 -13.65
CA ILE A 114 -14.74 -9.78 -13.47
C ILE A 114 -14.35 -10.06 -12.00
N ALA A 115 -15.20 -9.76 -11.03
CA ALA A 115 -14.96 -10.09 -9.62
C ALA A 115 -14.80 -11.58 -9.33
N ASN A 116 -15.24 -12.45 -10.26
CA ASN A 116 -15.21 -13.91 -10.12
C ASN A 116 -14.44 -14.63 -11.23
N ASN A 117 -13.94 -13.91 -12.24
CA ASN A 117 -13.31 -14.51 -13.42
C ASN A 117 -11.99 -13.81 -13.76
N SER A 118 -10.99 -14.59 -14.13
CA SER A 118 -9.71 -14.09 -14.63
C SER A 118 -9.81 -13.88 -16.15
N ILE A 119 -9.67 -12.63 -16.58
CA ILE A 119 -9.68 -12.24 -18.01
C ILE A 119 -8.46 -11.41 -18.38
N GLY A 120 -7.36 -11.58 -17.67
CA GLY A 120 -6.11 -10.86 -17.85
C GLY A 120 -5.14 -11.55 -18.82
N ALA A 121 -3.96 -10.93 -18.98
CA ALA A 121 -2.83 -11.44 -19.76
C ALA A 121 -1.62 -11.78 -18.86
N GLY A 122 -1.84 -11.98 -17.54
CA GLY A 122 -0.80 -12.29 -16.57
C GLY A 122 -0.29 -13.73 -16.65
N ALA A 123 0.81 -13.99 -15.95
CA ALA A 123 1.48 -15.29 -15.93
C ALA A 123 0.62 -16.42 -15.33
N TYR A 124 -0.29 -16.08 -14.42
CA TYR A 124 -1.16 -17.03 -13.75
C TYR A 124 -2.63 -16.69 -13.99
N LYS A 125 -3.45 -17.71 -14.13
CA LYS A 125 -4.91 -17.61 -14.23
C LYS A 125 -5.56 -18.22 -12.99
N LEU A 126 -6.68 -17.66 -12.55
CA LEU A 126 -7.50 -18.19 -11.48
C LEU A 126 -8.04 -19.58 -11.87
N ASP A 127 -7.80 -20.55 -11.02
CA ASP A 127 -8.34 -21.92 -11.15
C ASP A 127 -9.56 -22.13 -10.24
N SER A 128 -9.41 -21.74 -8.96
CA SER A 128 -10.50 -21.82 -7.98
C SER A 128 -10.35 -20.75 -6.91
N TRP A 129 -11.45 -20.32 -6.33
CA TRP A 129 -11.47 -19.37 -5.21
C TRP A 129 -12.62 -19.69 -4.25
N ASP A 130 -12.26 -20.21 -3.08
CA ASP A 130 -13.12 -20.30 -1.92
C ASP A 130 -12.83 -19.08 -1.02
N ARG A 131 -13.74 -18.11 -1.05
CA ARG A 131 -13.53 -16.80 -0.42
C ARG A 131 -13.38 -16.94 1.09
N GLY A 132 -12.29 -16.39 1.62
CA GLY A 132 -11.94 -16.47 3.04
C GLY A 132 -11.26 -17.78 3.45
N ALA A 133 -11.04 -18.71 2.53
CA ALA A 133 -10.37 -19.99 2.82
C ALA A 133 -9.17 -20.22 1.89
N THR A 134 -9.40 -20.41 0.58
CA THR A 134 -8.30 -20.73 -0.34
C THR A 134 -8.50 -20.09 -1.71
N MET A 135 -7.38 -19.75 -2.37
CA MET A 135 -7.36 -19.36 -3.78
C MET A 135 -6.24 -20.11 -4.50
N THR A 136 -6.57 -20.74 -5.62
CA THR A 136 -5.59 -21.47 -6.45
C THR A 136 -5.45 -20.79 -7.80
N MET A 137 -4.22 -20.58 -8.22
CA MET A 137 -3.85 -20.05 -9.54
C MET A 137 -2.93 -21.05 -10.24
N LYS A 138 -3.09 -21.19 -11.56
CA LYS A 138 -2.25 -22.04 -12.41
C LYS A 138 -1.51 -21.22 -13.46
N ALA A 139 -0.29 -21.64 -13.76
CA ALA A 139 0.54 -21.03 -14.78
C ALA A 139 -0.19 -21.03 -16.14
N TYR A 140 -0.12 -19.90 -16.85
CA TYR A 140 -0.61 -19.79 -18.21
C TYR A 140 0.53 -20.11 -19.20
N GLU A 141 0.45 -21.25 -19.89
CA GLU A 141 1.50 -21.72 -20.80
C GLU A 141 1.83 -20.70 -21.90
N GLY A 142 0.81 -19.97 -22.39
CA GLY A 142 0.93 -18.94 -23.43
C GLY A 142 1.47 -17.60 -22.93
N TYR A 143 1.98 -17.49 -21.71
CA TYR A 143 2.46 -16.23 -21.19
C TYR A 143 3.61 -15.65 -22.00
N HIS A 144 3.46 -14.43 -22.46
CA HIS A 144 4.32 -13.79 -23.48
C HIS A 144 5.78 -13.55 -23.05
N LEU A 145 6.11 -13.65 -21.76
CA LEU A 145 7.49 -13.59 -21.28
C LEU A 145 8.13 -14.99 -21.18
N GLY A 146 7.37 -16.06 -21.46
CA GLY A 146 7.81 -17.43 -21.33
C GLY A 146 7.99 -17.85 -19.87
N TRP A 147 8.57 -19.03 -19.67
CA TRP A 147 8.80 -19.64 -18.37
C TRP A 147 10.26 -20.04 -18.22
N SER A 148 10.76 -19.96 -16.98
CA SER A 148 12.09 -20.45 -16.62
C SER A 148 12.10 -21.97 -16.55
N ASP A 149 13.32 -22.54 -16.42
CA ASP A 149 13.46 -23.94 -16.00
C ASP A 149 12.96 -24.10 -14.57
N GLN A 150 12.16 -25.15 -14.29
CA GLN A 150 11.56 -25.42 -12.97
C GLN A 150 10.64 -24.30 -12.46
N PRO A 151 9.69 -23.81 -13.26
CA PRO A 151 8.79 -22.74 -12.85
C PRO A 151 7.83 -23.21 -11.74
N VAL A 152 7.33 -22.26 -10.96
CA VAL A 152 6.17 -22.50 -10.08
C VAL A 152 4.93 -22.61 -10.97
N LEU A 153 4.36 -23.80 -11.11
CA LEU A 153 3.22 -24.05 -12.02
C LEU A 153 1.86 -23.82 -11.36
N GLU A 154 1.79 -23.94 -10.05
CA GLU A 154 0.57 -23.72 -9.27
C GLU A 154 0.91 -22.93 -8.00
N VAL A 155 0.05 -21.99 -7.66
CA VAL A 155 0.11 -21.22 -6.42
C VAL A 155 -1.21 -21.37 -5.69
N ARG A 156 -1.17 -21.84 -4.44
CA ARG A 156 -2.32 -21.93 -3.57
C ARG A 156 -2.13 -21.01 -2.37
N PHE A 157 -2.97 -19.99 -2.25
CA PHE A 157 -3.09 -19.19 -1.05
C PHE A 157 -4.02 -19.88 -0.05
N ILE A 158 -3.57 -19.98 1.19
CA ILE A 158 -4.34 -20.47 2.33
C ILE A 158 -4.54 -19.29 3.27
N VAL A 159 -5.78 -18.87 3.47
CA VAL A 159 -6.13 -17.76 4.37
C VAL A 159 -6.29 -18.32 5.78
N THR A 160 -5.40 -17.90 6.68
CA THR A 160 -5.48 -18.27 8.10
C THR A 160 -4.81 -17.20 8.96
N ASN A 161 -5.43 -16.91 10.11
CA ASN A 161 -4.87 -16.07 11.17
C ASN A 161 -4.28 -16.91 12.31
N GLU A 162 -4.30 -18.26 12.17
CA GLU A 162 -3.89 -19.18 13.21
C GLU A 162 -2.41 -19.54 13.05
N GLU A 163 -1.55 -19.00 13.87
CA GLU A 163 -0.10 -19.28 13.91
C GLU A 163 0.21 -20.80 14.03
N ALA A 164 -0.62 -21.53 14.77
CA ALA A 164 -0.49 -22.98 14.90
C ALA A 164 -0.70 -23.71 13.55
N THR A 165 -1.62 -23.21 12.71
CA THR A 165 -1.86 -23.74 11.37
C THR A 165 -0.65 -23.52 10.46
N VAL A 166 -0.06 -22.31 10.50
CA VAL A 166 1.14 -22.00 9.71
C VAL A 166 2.32 -22.90 10.11
N LYS A 167 2.55 -23.09 11.43
CA LYS A 167 3.59 -24.00 11.93
C LYS A 167 3.31 -25.47 11.55
N ALA A 168 2.05 -25.91 11.54
CA ALA A 168 1.69 -27.26 11.12
C ALA A 168 1.92 -27.49 9.62
N LEU A 169 1.60 -26.54 8.76
CA LEU A 169 1.88 -26.58 7.32
C LEU A 169 3.39 -26.64 7.05
N ALA A 170 4.20 -25.90 7.82
CA ALA A 170 5.65 -26.01 7.74
C ALA A 170 6.14 -27.41 8.17
N ALA A 171 5.66 -27.92 9.29
CA ALA A 171 6.06 -29.23 9.80
C ALA A 171 5.66 -30.40 8.87
N SER A 172 4.56 -30.27 8.10
CA SER A 172 4.16 -31.25 7.07
C SER A 172 4.88 -31.06 5.73
N GLY A 173 5.66 -29.98 5.55
CA GLY A 173 6.32 -29.66 4.27
C GLY A 173 5.37 -29.04 3.22
N GLU A 174 4.16 -28.67 3.60
CA GLU A 174 3.16 -28.06 2.71
C GLU A 174 3.33 -26.54 2.58
N LEU A 175 4.02 -25.89 3.52
CA LEU A 175 4.28 -24.45 3.45
C LEU A 175 5.42 -24.18 2.47
N SER A 176 5.14 -23.51 1.36
CA SER A 176 6.18 -23.02 0.45
C SER A 176 6.73 -21.66 0.87
N MET A 177 5.83 -20.75 1.33
CA MET A 177 6.16 -19.40 1.77
C MET A 177 5.09 -18.94 2.78
N SER A 178 5.52 -18.32 3.89
CA SER A 178 4.59 -17.67 4.81
C SER A 178 4.20 -16.26 4.33
N SER A 179 3.16 -15.67 4.91
CA SER A 179 2.98 -14.22 4.88
C SER A 179 4.08 -13.53 5.70
N ASP A 180 4.19 -12.22 5.62
CA ASP A 180 5.08 -11.37 6.41
C ASP A 180 4.42 -10.80 7.69
N ALA A 181 3.22 -11.28 8.01
CA ALA A 181 2.43 -10.85 9.16
C ALA A 181 2.35 -11.89 10.29
N GLN A 182 3.36 -12.79 10.39
CA GLN A 182 3.43 -13.76 11.49
C GLN A 182 4.14 -13.17 12.72
N ALA A 183 3.82 -13.71 13.91
CA ALA A 183 4.57 -13.40 15.12
C ALA A 183 6.03 -13.88 15.02
N GLN A 184 6.95 -13.17 15.70
CA GLN A 184 8.39 -13.50 15.71
C GLN A 184 8.65 -14.95 16.15
N GLU A 185 7.92 -15.43 17.15
CA GLU A 185 8.02 -16.81 17.62
C GLU A 185 7.74 -17.84 16.52
N THR A 186 6.80 -17.55 15.62
CA THR A 186 6.47 -18.44 14.49
C THR A 186 7.61 -18.49 13.49
N TYR A 187 8.20 -17.36 13.13
CA TYR A 187 9.40 -17.33 12.29
C TYR A 187 10.57 -18.06 12.94
N ASP A 188 10.82 -17.83 14.23
CA ASP A 188 11.89 -18.51 14.99
C ASP A 188 11.68 -20.03 15.06
N SER A 189 10.43 -20.45 15.14
CA SER A 189 10.05 -21.87 15.15
C SER A 189 10.27 -22.52 13.80
N ILE A 190 9.76 -21.91 12.72
CA ILE A 190 9.88 -22.44 11.35
C ILE A 190 11.34 -22.40 10.88
N GLY A 191 12.08 -21.33 11.19
CA GLY A 191 13.50 -21.21 10.83
C GLY A 191 14.44 -22.24 11.47
N LYS A 192 13.96 -23.01 12.48
CA LYS A 192 14.66 -24.15 13.09
C LYS A 192 14.30 -25.49 12.46
N MET A 193 13.29 -25.53 11.59
CA MET A 193 12.86 -26.76 10.91
C MET A 193 13.77 -27.04 9.73
N ASP A 194 14.15 -28.31 9.52
CA ASP A 194 14.91 -28.72 8.33
C ASP A 194 14.10 -28.40 7.05
N GLY A 195 14.79 -27.86 6.05
CA GLY A 195 14.18 -27.51 4.76
C GLY A 195 13.50 -26.13 4.72
N TYR A 196 13.70 -25.32 5.75
CA TYR A 196 13.16 -23.95 5.82
C TYR A 196 14.25 -22.94 6.13
N ARG A 197 14.08 -21.74 5.59
CA ARG A 197 14.85 -20.55 5.95
C ARG A 197 13.91 -19.37 6.16
N VAL A 198 14.31 -18.43 7.03
CA VAL A 198 13.63 -17.15 7.22
C VAL A 198 14.49 -16.07 6.58
N ILE A 199 13.90 -15.28 5.71
CA ILE A 199 14.56 -14.16 5.03
C ILE A 199 14.00 -12.86 5.60
N GLN A 200 14.87 -11.95 5.98
CA GLN A 200 14.53 -10.57 6.31
C GLN A 200 14.97 -9.67 5.16
N TYR A 201 14.14 -8.68 4.84
CA TYR A 201 14.43 -7.72 3.78
C TYR A 201 13.86 -6.34 4.12
N PRO A 202 14.56 -5.25 3.70
CA PRO A 202 14.03 -3.90 3.87
C PRO A 202 12.80 -3.72 2.98
N THR A 203 11.86 -2.92 3.45
CA THR A 203 10.68 -2.55 2.67
C THR A 203 10.58 -1.04 2.50
N ALA A 204 9.63 -0.58 1.69
CA ALA A 204 9.18 0.81 1.65
C ALA A 204 7.79 0.93 2.29
N THR A 205 7.52 0.11 3.30
CA THR A 205 6.25 0.10 4.04
C THR A 205 6.46 0.69 5.42
N ASN A 206 5.75 1.74 5.72
CA ASN A 206 5.82 2.45 6.98
C ASN A 206 4.62 2.10 7.85
N PHE A 207 4.80 2.12 9.16
CA PHE A 207 3.74 1.98 10.14
C PHE A 207 3.53 3.28 10.90
N TYR A 208 2.28 3.71 10.96
CA TYR A 208 1.85 4.98 11.54
C TYR A 208 0.77 4.78 12.58
N LEU A 209 0.73 5.68 13.57
CA LEU A 209 -0.53 6.02 14.23
C LEU A 209 -1.05 7.28 13.54
N LYS A 210 -2.05 7.14 12.67
CA LYS A 210 -2.71 8.24 11.98
C LYS A 210 -3.57 9.00 12.96
N LEU A 211 -3.35 10.31 13.11
CA LEU A 211 -4.03 11.16 14.06
C LEU A 211 -5.10 12.00 13.36
N ASN A 212 -6.38 11.69 13.52
CA ASN A 212 -7.46 12.40 12.82
C ASN A 212 -7.55 13.87 13.27
N HIS A 213 -7.24 14.80 12.38
CA HIS A 213 -7.22 16.24 12.66
C HIS A 213 -8.61 16.89 12.75
N GLN A 214 -9.66 16.18 12.36
CA GLN A 214 -11.00 16.76 12.28
C GLN A 214 -11.90 16.39 13.46
N VAL A 215 -11.43 15.50 14.37
CA VAL A 215 -12.22 15.06 15.54
C VAL A 215 -11.50 15.31 16.86
N ALA A 216 -12.29 15.49 17.92
CA ALA A 216 -11.78 15.55 19.27
C ALA A 216 -11.15 14.19 19.67
N PRO A 217 -10.07 14.17 20.46
CA PRO A 217 -9.31 15.33 20.92
C PRO A 217 -8.10 15.66 20.01
N THR A 218 -7.87 14.89 18.94
CA THR A 218 -6.69 15.02 18.05
C THR A 218 -6.75 16.20 17.09
N ASP A 219 -7.85 16.95 17.06
CA ASP A 219 -7.96 18.26 16.41
C ASP A 219 -7.11 19.36 17.08
N ASP A 220 -6.57 19.10 18.27
CA ASP A 220 -5.62 19.97 18.98
C ASP A 220 -4.18 19.47 18.81
N VAL A 221 -3.30 20.32 18.29
CA VAL A 221 -1.88 19.99 18.06
C VAL A 221 -1.14 19.58 19.35
N ASN A 222 -1.52 20.14 20.52
CA ASN A 222 -0.90 19.76 21.79
C ASN A 222 -1.32 18.34 22.18
N ILE A 223 -2.54 17.91 21.88
CA ILE A 223 -2.95 16.52 22.07
C ILE A 223 -2.13 15.60 21.15
N ARG A 224 -1.98 15.91 19.88
CA ARG A 224 -1.15 15.11 18.97
C ARG A 224 0.30 15.01 19.44
N LYS A 225 0.88 16.11 19.92
CA LYS A 225 2.23 16.12 20.52
C LYS A 225 2.29 15.30 21.82
N ALA A 226 1.23 15.32 22.61
CA ALA A 226 1.15 14.49 23.82
C ALA A 226 1.11 13.00 23.46
N VAL A 227 0.33 12.61 22.44
CA VAL A 227 0.29 11.22 21.93
C VAL A 227 1.67 10.78 21.47
N ALA A 228 2.37 11.60 20.67
CA ALA A 228 3.72 11.28 20.19
C ALA A 228 4.75 11.13 21.33
N LEU A 229 4.69 11.99 22.34
CA LEU A 229 5.56 11.90 23.53
C LEU A 229 5.20 10.72 24.47
N ALA A 230 3.95 10.25 24.43
CA ALA A 230 3.50 9.07 25.19
C ALA A 230 3.78 7.74 24.44
N THR A 231 4.30 7.80 23.22
CA THR A 231 4.66 6.64 22.41
C THR A 231 6.06 6.15 22.82
N ASP A 232 6.15 4.91 23.34
CA ASP A 232 7.43 4.27 23.66
C ASP A 232 7.98 3.55 22.42
N TYR A 233 8.64 4.32 21.56
CA TYR A 233 9.23 3.83 20.31
C TYR A 233 10.23 2.69 20.54
N ASN A 234 11.00 2.76 21.63
CA ASN A 234 12.02 1.74 21.91
C ASN A 234 11.38 0.39 22.23
N THR A 235 10.34 0.37 23.05
CA THR A 235 9.62 -0.87 23.37
C THR A 235 8.94 -1.43 22.11
N ILE A 236 8.30 -0.59 21.30
CA ILE A 236 7.68 -1.02 20.04
C ILE A 236 8.71 -1.68 19.13
N LEU A 237 9.84 -1.00 18.84
CA LEU A 237 10.87 -1.48 17.92
C LEU A 237 11.62 -2.72 18.40
N SER A 238 11.84 -2.84 19.72
CA SER A 238 12.67 -3.91 20.27
C SER A 238 11.89 -5.16 20.67
N ALA A 239 10.60 -5.03 21.00
CA ALA A 239 9.84 -6.11 21.60
C ALA A 239 8.55 -6.49 20.85
N ILE A 240 7.94 -5.55 20.11
CA ILE A 240 6.64 -5.80 19.46
C ILE A 240 6.78 -5.95 17.95
N LEU A 241 7.28 -4.92 17.29
CA LEU A 241 7.39 -4.90 15.82
C LEU A 241 8.77 -4.37 15.39
N PRO A 242 9.72 -5.25 15.09
CA PRO A 242 11.05 -4.85 14.63
C PRO A 242 11.01 -4.10 13.30
N GLY A 243 11.76 -3.00 13.22
CA GLY A 243 11.84 -2.17 12.02
C GLY A 243 12.92 -1.10 12.13
N GLU A 244 13.04 -0.26 11.10
CA GLU A 244 13.88 0.93 11.15
C GLU A 244 13.06 2.10 11.70
N PRO A 245 13.61 2.90 12.63
CA PRO A 245 12.92 4.08 13.14
C PRO A 245 12.50 5.02 12.01
N LEU A 246 11.27 5.47 12.02
CA LEU A 246 10.71 6.40 11.04
C LEU A 246 10.44 7.75 11.72
N ALA A 247 11.10 8.82 11.26
CA ALA A 247 10.97 10.16 11.85
C ALA A 247 10.07 11.12 11.05
N GLY A 248 9.45 10.64 9.99
CA GLY A 248 8.60 11.46 9.11
C GLY A 248 7.72 10.61 8.21
N PRO A 249 6.97 11.23 7.28
CA PRO A 249 5.95 10.53 6.49
C PRO A 249 6.51 9.56 5.44
N MET A 250 7.80 9.58 5.16
CA MET A 250 8.43 8.85 4.06
C MET A 250 9.65 8.08 4.55
N PRO A 251 9.93 6.85 4.04
CA PRO A 251 11.13 6.10 4.39
C PRO A 251 12.38 6.65 3.70
N ASN A 252 13.55 6.38 4.28
CA ASN A 252 14.84 6.86 3.79
C ASN A 252 15.32 6.19 2.50
N VAL A 253 14.63 5.18 1.99
CA VAL A 253 14.93 4.56 0.69
C VAL A 253 14.87 5.56 -0.47
N PHE A 254 14.13 6.65 -0.32
CA PHE A 254 14.10 7.78 -1.24
C PHE A 254 15.05 8.90 -0.79
N ALA A 255 16.33 8.58 -0.65
CA ALA A 255 17.36 9.39 0.02
C ALA A 255 17.41 10.85 -0.43
N ASP A 256 17.31 11.15 -1.74
CA ASP A 256 17.40 12.51 -2.28
C ASP A 256 16.22 13.41 -1.85
N ALA A 257 15.05 12.80 -1.66
CA ALA A 257 13.84 13.48 -1.21
C ALA A 257 13.66 13.44 0.32
N TYR A 258 14.43 12.59 1.03
CA TYR A 258 14.33 12.43 2.48
C TYR A 258 14.93 13.62 3.23
N LEU A 259 14.32 14.01 4.35
CA LEU A 259 14.79 15.08 5.21
C LEU A 259 15.50 14.50 6.44
N ASP A 260 16.83 14.36 6.36
CA ASP A 260 17.67 13.72 7.39
C ASP A 260 17.64 14.39 8.76
N SER A 261 17.20 15.65 8.85
CA SER A 261 17.17 16.40 10.11
C SER A 261 15.96 16.07 10.99
N LEU A 262 15.03 15.22 10.53
CA LEU A 262 13.87 14.82 11.31
C LEU A 262 14.27 13.80 12.37
N THR A 263 13.64 13.90 13.54
CA THR A 263 13.84 12.99 14.66
C THR A 263 12.52 12.72 15.36
N ASN A 264 12.32 11.50 15.83
CA ASN A 264 11.18 11.17 16.68
C ASN A 264 11.27 11.86 18.03
N PRO A 265 10.15 12.22 18.64
CA PRO A 265 10.12 12.63 20.05
C PRO A 265 10.68 11.53 20.93
N VAL A 266 11.39 11.91 21.98
CA VAL A 266 11.81 10.97 23.03
C VAL A 266 10.61 10.71 23.96
N PHE A 267 10.32 9.46 24.25
CA PHE A 267 9.27 9.05 25.19
C PHE A 267 9.40 9.77 26.53
N ASP A 268 8.39 10.57 26.91
CA ASP A 268 8.40 11.39 28.10
C ASP A 268 6.96 11.73 28.53
N LEU A 269 6.42 10.95 29.46
CA LEU A 269 5.07 11.14 29.99
C LEU A 269 4.89 12.49 30.73
N SER A 270 5.96 13.03 31.31
CA SER A 270 5.89 14.34 32.00
C SER A 270 5.67 15.46 30.99
N LYS A 271 6.45 15.47 29.90
CA LYS A 271 6.25 16.44 28.82
C LYS A 271 4.93 16.21 28.08
N ALA A 272 4.52 14.96 27.89
CA ALA A 272 3.21 14.64 27.31
C ALA A 272 2.08 15.28 28.15
N LYS A 273 2.14 15.16 29.48
CA LYS A 273 1.18 15.78 30.40
C LYS A 273 1.19 17.31 30.35
N GLU A 274 2.38 17.92 30.16
CA GLU A 274 2.46 19.38 29.93
C GLU A 274 1.73 19.80 28.65
N HIS A 275 1.84 19.03 27.57
CA HIS A 275 1.11 19.29 26.35
C HIS A 275 -0.40 19.13 26.55
N VAL A 276 -0.87 18.10 27.24
CA VAL A 276 -2.29 17.96 27.59
C VAL A 276 -2.79 19.20 28.34
N SER A 277 -1.98 19.73 29.30
CA SER A 277 -2.36 20.93 30.07
C SER A 277 -2.41 22.23 29.23
N LYS A 278 -1.77 22.25 28.07
CA LYS A 278 -1.77 23.40 27.11
C LYS A 278 -2.85 23.26 26.04
N SER A 279 -3.51 22.12 25.96
CA SER A 279 -4.57 21.87 24.98
C SER A 279 -5.89 22.53 25.37
N LYS A 280 -6.76 22.67 24.41
CA LYS A 280 -8.15 23.15 24.67
C LYS A 280 -8.97 22.18 25.55
N TYR A 281 -8.46 20.98 25.78
CA TYR A 281 -9.06 19.91 26.60
C TYR A 281 -8.51 19.84 28.04
N ALA A 282 -7.65 20.77 28.46
CA ALA A 282 -6.98 20.74 29.76
C ALA A 282 -7.90 20.58 30.99
N GLY A 283 -9.12 21.10 30.90
CA GLY A 283 -10.14 21.01 31.97
C GLY A 283 -11.12 19.84 31.88
N SER A 284 -10.99 18.96 30.90
CA SER A 284 -11.96 17.92 30.54
C SER A 284 -11.46 16.50 30.85
N GLN A 285 -10.62 16.33 31.89
CA GLN A 285 -10.09 15.00 32.25
C GLN A 285 -11.11 14.16 33.02
N PRO A 286 -11.20 12.82 32.75
CA PRO A 286 -10.45 12.13 31.69
C PRO A 286 -10.94 12.52 30.27
N ILE A 287 -10.01 12.56 29.31
CA ILE A 287 -10.29 12.88 27.92
C ILE A 287 -10.48 11.55 27.16
N ASP A 288 -11.64 11.31 26.60
CA ASP A 288 -11.86 10.11 25.78
C ASP A 288 -11.05 10.19 24.50
N ILE A 289 -10.35 9.08 24.18
CA ILE A 289 -9.57 8.94 22.95
C ILE A 289 -9.69 7.49 22.43
N GLU A 290 -10.03 7.33 21.16
CA GLU A 290 -10.18 6.02 20.52
C GLU A 290 -8.94 5.65 19.74
N ILE A 291 -8.52 4.36 19.84
CA ILE A 291 -7.45 3.76 19.02
C ILE A 291 -8.07 2.62 18.24
N MET A 292 -8.08 2.74 16.90
CA MET A 292 -8.53 1.69 15.99
C MET A 292 -7.34 0.94 15.41
N PHE A 293 -7.47 -0.38 15.35
CA PHE A 293 -6.47 -1.29 14.80
C PHE A 293 -7.13 -2.53 14.17
N VAL A 294 -6.37 -3.26 13.36
CA VAL A 294 -6.89 -4.46 12.66
C VAL A 294 -7.08 -5.61 13.64
N ALA A 295 -8.32 -6.07 13.77
CA ALA A 295 -8.67 -7.20 14.62
C ALA A 295 -7.94 -8.48 14.16
N GLY A 296 -7.26 -9.15 15.09
CA GLY A 296 -6.53 -10.40 14.83
C GLY A 296 -5.05 -10.21 14.44
N LEU A 297 -4.54 -8.99 14.36
CA LEU A 297 -3.11 -8.72 14.26
C LEU A 297 -2.53 -8.47 15.66
N ALA A 298 -1.84 -9.46 16.21
CA ALA A 298 -1.38 -9.44 17.60
C ALA A 298 -0.46 -8.25 17.92
N PHE A 299 0.44 -7.87 17.01
CA PHE A 299 1.36 -6.75 17.22
C PHE A 299 0.64 -5.38 17.24
N GLU A 300 -0.43 -5.20 16.46
CA GLU A 300 -1.23 -3.97 16.54
C GLU A 300 -1.98 -3.89 17.86
N GLU A 301 -2.58 -4.99 18.33
CA GLU A 301 -3.21 -5.05 19.65
C GLU A 301 -2.20 -4.75 20.78
N GLU A 302 -0.97 -5.28 20.71
CA GLU A 302 0.08 -5.01 21.68
C GLU A 302 0.50 -3.54 21.69
N ILE A 303 0.62 -2.90 20.52
CA ILE A 303 0.89 -1.46 20.40
C ILE A 303 -0.26 -0.64 20.98
N ALA A 304 -1.50 -0.95 20.63
CA ALA A 304 -2.69 -0.28 21.16
C ALA A 304 -2.79 -0.39 22.68
N LEU A 305 -2.47 -1.57 23.26
CA LEU A 305 -2.43 -1.78 24.70
C LEU A 305 -1.31 -0.97 25.38
N LEU A 306 -0.12 -0.91 24.77
CA LEU A 306 0.98 -0.08 25.27
C LEU A 306 0.61 1.41 25.25
N MET A 307 0.03 1.87 24.13
CA MET A 307 -0.44 3.25 24.00
C MET A 307 -1.53 3.58 25.03
N LYS A 308 -2.50 2.67 25.23
CA LYS A 308 -3.51 2.82 26.27
C LYS A 308 -2.89 2.96 27.66
N ALA A 309 -1.95 2.09 28.02
CA ALA A 309 -1.30 2.13 29.31
C ALA A 309 -0.56 3.47 29.55
N ASN A 310 0.02 4.07 28.51
CA ASN A 310 0.73 5.34 28.61
C ASN A 310 -0.22 6.55 28.62
N LEU A 311 -1.21 6.57 27.73
CA LEU A 311 -2.17 7.66 27.61
C LEU A 311 -3.05 7.80 28.86
N ASP A 312 -3.51 6.69 29.44
CA ASP A 312 -4.32 6.69 30.67
C ASP A 312 -3.56 7.33 31.86
N GLN A 313 -2.20 7.22 31.91
CA GLN A 313 -1.39 7.86 32.94
C GLN A 313 -1.31 9.39 32.83
N ILE A 314 -1.61 9.95 31.67
CA ILE A 314 -1.53 11.38 31.41
C ILE A 314 -2.89 12.06 31.27
N GLY A 315 -3.97 11.35 31.64
CA GLY A 315 -5.32 11.90 31.79
C GLY A 315 -6.30 11.55 30.68
N PHE A 316 -5.99 10.57 29.85
CA PHE A 316 -6.96 10.03 28.88
C PHE A 316 -7.76 8.86 29.46
N ASN A 317 -8.91 8.61 28.87
CA ASN A 317 -9.66 7.37 28.92
C ASN A 317 -9.58 6.72 27.54
N THR A 318 -8.64 5.81 27.37
CA THR A 318 -8.36 5.23 26.05
C THR A 318 -9.28 4.05 25.76
N ILE A 319 -9.97 4.12 24.63
CA ILE A 319 -10.94 3.13 24.16
C ILE A 319 -10.35 2.40 22.97
N LEU A 320 -10.17 1.09 23.08
CA LEU A 320 -9.65 0.25 22.02
C LEU A 320 -10.76 -0.18 21.06
N LYS A 321 -10.52 -0.07 19.76
CA LYS A 321 -11.46 -0.36 18.67
C LYS A 321 -10.85 -1.38 17.70
N PRO A 322 -10.81 -2.69 18.05
CA PRO A 322 -10.43 -3.72 17.09
C PRO A 322 -11.52 -3.85 16.03
N GLU A 323 -11.15 -3.62 14.77
CA GLU A 323 -12.07 -3.71 13.64
C GLU A 323 -11.45 -4.56 12.49
N PRO A 324 -12.24 -5.34 11.75
CA PRO A 324 -11.73 -5.97 10.54
C PRO A 324 -11.38 -4.89 9.48
N TRP A 325 -10.37 -5.17 8.65
CA TRP A 325 -9.83 -4.20 7.70
C TRP A 325 -10.90 -3.53 6.80
N ASN A 326 -11.86 -4.30 6.29
CA ASN A 326 -12.94 -3.77 5.47
C ASN A 326 -13.82 -2.74 6.24
N ARG A 327 -13.99 -2.93 7.55
CA ARG A 327 -14.71 -1.97 8.39
C ARG A 327 -13.87 -0.73 8.65
N MET A 328 -12.57 -0.86 8.86
CA MET A 328 -11.66 0.29 8.99
C MET A 328 -11.69 1.16 7.73
N THR A 329 -11.65 0.54 6.54
CA THR A 329 -11.73 1.30 5.26
C THR A 329 -13.07 2.00 5.08
N GLU A 330 -14.17 1.41 5.51
CA GLU A 330 -15.47 2.05 5.51
C GLU A 330 -15.51 3.26 6.47
N LEU A 331 -15.04 3.10 7.71
CA LEU A 331 -14.98 4.17 8.71
C LEU A 331 -14.08 5.34 8.26
N ALA A 332 -13.02 5.06 7.51
CA ALA A 332 -12.11 6.06 6.95
C ALA A 332 -12.76 7.02 5.94
N SER A 333 -13.94 6.69 5.41
CA SER A 333 -14.63 7.49 4.37
C SER A 333 -15.19 8.82 4.88
N ASN A 334 -15.32 8.99 6.20
CA ASN A 334 -15.86 10.20 6.82
C ASN A 334 -15.05 10.56 8.08
N PRO A 335 -14.63 11.81 8.27
CA PRO A 335 -13.84 12.20 9.44
C PRO A 335 -14.57 11.94 10.76
N GLU A 336 -15.88 12.07 10.81
CA GLU A 336 -16.67 11.84 12.04
C GLU A 336 -16.75 10.36 12.44
N THR A 337 -16.55 9.43 11.51
CA THR A 337 -16.52 7.99 11.77
C THR A 337 -15.12 7.43 11.92
N THR A 338 -14.08 8.16 11.45
CA THR A 338 -12.69 7.81 11.63
C THR A 338 -12.25 8.10 13.06
N PRO A 339 -11.83 7.12 13.87
CA PRO A 339 -11.35 7.35 15.24
C PRO A 339 -10.18 8.34 15.34
N ALA A 340 -9.94 8.83 16.54
CA ALA A 340 -8.89 9.81 16.82
C ALA A 340 -7.48 9.29 16.49
N ILE A 341 -7.20 8.00 16.76
CA ILE A 341 -5.93 7.33 16.45
C ILE A 341 -6.23 6.07 15.65
N ASN A 342 -5.48 5.84 14.57
CA ASN A 342 -5.67 4.69 13.69
C ASN A 342 -4.33 4.06 13.35
N GLU A 343 -4.16 2.78 13.59
CA GLU A 343 -2.96 2.01 13.24
C GLU A 343 -3.03 1.61 11.78
N VAL A 344 -2.05 2.05 10.98
CA VAL A 344 -2.07 1.84 9.53
C VAL A 344 -0.68 1.60 8.98
N PHE A 345 -0.52 0.53 8.22
CA PHE A 345 0.61 0.38 7.30
C PHE A 345 0.35 1.13 6.00
N TYR A 346 1.36 1.82 5.50
CA TYR A 346 1.33 2.37 4.17
C TYR A 346 2.64 2.04 3.43
N GLY A 347 2.52 1.26 2.36
CA GLY A 347 3.62 0.91 1.45
C GLY A 347 3.61 1.76 0.19
N ALA A 348 4.77 1.85 -0.46
CA ALA A 348 4.88 2.55 -1.73
C ALA A 348 3.99 1.87 -2.79
N THR A 349 2.97 2.57 -3.27
CA THR A 349 2.10 2.08 -4.34
C THR A 349 2.84 2.08 -5.69
N TYR A 350 3.78 3.00 -5.86
CA TYR A 350 4.68 3.12 -7.01
C TYR A 350 6.04 3.69 -6.55
N PRO A 351 7.15 3.42 -7.28
CA PRO A 351 8.50 3.78 -6.86
C PRO A 351 8.80 5.27 -7.08
N SER A 352 8.15 6.11 -6.29
CA SER A 352 8.36 7.56 -6.26
C SER A 352 8.07 8.11 -4.87
N PRO A 353 8.78 9.15 -4.40
CA PRO A 353 8.44 9.85 -3.16
C PRO A 353 6.99 10.35 -3.09
N ASP A 354 6.44 10.76 -4.23
CA ASP A 354 5.06 11.23 -4.38
C ASP A 354 4.01 10.31 -3.75
N THR A 355 4.24 8.99 -3.80
CA THR A 355 3.32 7.99 -3.24
C THR A 355 3.02 8.22 -1.77
N PHE A 356 3.99 8.71 -0.98
CA PHE A 356 3.85 8.99 0.45
C PHE A 356 3.17 10.32 0.76
N PHE A 357 3.04 11.20 -0.22
CA PHE A 357 2.46 12.52 0.00
C PHE A 357 1.06 12.63 -0.55
N PHE A 358 0.85 12.27 -1.82
CA PHE A 358 -0.46 12.46 -2.44
C PHE A 358 -1.54 11.59 -1.80
N ALA A 359 -1.30 10.29 -1.71
CA ALA A 359 -2.31 9.35 -1.22
C ALA A 359 -2.65 9.54 0.27
N GLN A 360 -1.70 10.05 1.06
CA GLN A 360 -1.89 10.21 2.48
C GLN A 360 -2.34 11.63 2.86
N TYR A 361 -1.75 12.68 2.29
CA TYR A 361 -1.88 14.05 2.82
C TYR A 361 -2.52 15.06 1.85
N HIS A 362 -2.82 14.67 0.60
CA HIS A 362 -3.53 15.58 -0.30
C HIS A 362 -5.03 15.50 -0.06
N SER A 363 -5.72 16.65 0.06
CA SER A 363 -7.16 16.72 0.36
C SER A 363 -8.06 15.99 -0.66
N LYS A 364 -7.59 15.77 -1.89
CA LYS A 364 -8.30 14.95 -2.89
C LYS A 364 -8.29 13.44 -2.57
N ALA A 365 -7.31 12.97 -1.78
CA ALA A 365 -7.24 11.58 -1.35
C ALA A 365 -7.97 11.31 -0.03
N LYS A 366 -8.55 12.33 0.59
CA LYS A 366 -9.34 12.20 1.83
C LYS A 366 -10.48 11.18 1.69
N GLY A 367 -10.82 10.55 2.79
CA GLY A 367 -11.87 9.52 2.78
C GLY A 367 -11.39 8.17 2.29
N THR A 368 -10.08 7.97 2.18
CA THR A 368 -9.46 6.67 1.92
C THR A 368 -8.75 6.16 3.17
N TRP A 369 -8.51 4.87 3.21
CA TRP A 369 -7.75 4.23 4.30
C TRP A 369 -6.32 4.77 4.45
N ALA A 370 -5.74 5.32 3.39
CA ALA A 370 -4.40 5.89 3.42
C ALA A 370 -4.36 7.28 4.08
N SER A 371 -5.49 7.97 4.19
CA SER A 371 -5.62 9.36 4.62
C SER A 371 -6.50 9.50 5.88
N MET A 372 -6.36 8.57 6.84
CA MET A 372 -7.14 8.55 8.09
C MET A 372 -6.76 9.68 9.06
N GLU A 373 -5.64 10.37 8.84
CA GLU A 373 -5.25 11.56 9.61
C GLU A 373 -6.08 12.79 9.24
N TRP A 374 -6.77 12.79 8.10
CA TRP A 374 -7.63 13.89 7.67
C TRP A 374 -6.97 15.26 7.71
N VAL A 375 -5.70 15.34 7.28
CA VAL A 375 -5.00 16.60 7.07
C VAL A 375 -5.66 17.34 5.90
N LEU A 376 -6.23 18.51 6.18
CA LEU A 376 -6.82 19.40 5.18
C LEU A 376 -6.06 20.72 5.22
N ASP A 377 -5.00 20.83 4.41
CA ASP A 377 -4.08 21.98 4.41
C ASP A 377 -3.77 22.39 2.98
N ASP A 378 -4.35 23.52 2.55
CA ASP A 378 -4.21 24.08 1.19
C ASP A 378 -2.74 24.30 0.78
N GLN A 379 -1.84 24.57 1.73
CA GLN A 379 -0.42 24.76 1.43
C GLN A 379 0.27 23.43 1.14
N ILE A 380 -0.09 22.35 1.84
CA ILE A 380 0.40 21.00 1.56
C ILE A 380 -0.12 20.55 0.20
N ASP A 381 -1.40 20.74 -0.08
CA ASP A 381 -2.00 20.45 -1.38
C ASP A 381 -1.26 21.15 -2.52
N ALA A 382 -1.04 22.48 -2.37
CA ALA A 382 -0.33 23.27 -3.38
C ALA A 382 1.11 22.76 -3.61
N TRP A 383 1.82 22.40 -2.57
CA TRP A 383 3.18 21.85 -2.69
C TRP A 383 3.19 20.45 -3.33
N ILE A 384 2.23 19.59 -3.00
CA ILE A 384 2.12 18.28 -3.64
C ILE A 384 1.81 18.45 -5.13
N ASP A 385 0.86 19.33 -5.50
CA ASP A 385 0.53 19.60 -6.90
C ASP A 385 1.72 20.22 -7.66
N GLU A 386 2.50 21.11 -7.04
CA GLU A 386 3.73 21.66 -7.60
C GLU A 386 4.77 20.56 -7.86
N ALA A 387 5.05 19.70 -6.86
CA ALA A 387 5.99 18.59 -7.00
C ALA A 387 5.59 17.62 -8.12
N ARG A 388 4.30 17.34 -8.28
CA ARG A 388 3.76 16.43 -9.31
C ARG A 388 3.80 17.01 -10.73
N SER A 389 3.90 18.34 -10.86
CA SER A 389 3.87 19.04 -12.14
C SER A 389 5.22 19.57 -12.61
N THR A 390 6.27 19.49 -11.79
CA THR A 390 7.63 19.88 -12.20
C THR A 390 8.42 18.68 -12.74
N GLY A 391 9.12 18.89 -13.87
CA GLY A 391 10.09 17.91 -14.42
C GLY A 391 11.48 17.99 -13.79
N ASP A 392 11.74 19.00 -12.94
CA ASP A 392 13.02 19.19 -12.26
C ASP A 392 13.04 18.39 -10.94
N VAL A 393 13.86 17.36 -10.90
CA VAL A 393 13.95 16.42 -9.77
C VAL A 393 14.48 17.11 -8.49
N ASP A 394 15.40 18.07 -8.63
CA ASP A 394 15.96 18.77 -7.48
C ASP A 394 14.91 19.71 -6.84
N VAL A 395 14.13 20.39 -7.67
CA VAL A 395 12.98 21.19 -7.21
C VAL A 395 11.95 20.29 -6.54
N GLN A 396 11.64 19.15 -7.13
CA GLN A 396 10.71 18.17 -6.60
C GLN A 396 11.15 17.68 -5.21
N ASN A 397 12.40 17.26 -5.08
CA ASN A 397 12.97 16.80 -3.81
C ASN A 397 12.97 17.88 -2.73
N ALA A 398 13.29 19.14 -3.11
CA ALA A 398 13.23 20.26 -2.18
C ALA A 398 11.80 20.52 -1.67
N ILE A 399 10.79 20.36 -2.51
CA ILE A 399 9.38 20.49 -2.12
C ILE A 399 8.99 19.37 -1.15
N TYR A 400 9.35 18.11 -1.44
CA TYR A 400 9.06 16.99 -0.53
C TYR A 400 9.69 17.19 0.86
N LYS A 401 10.89 17.76 0.95
CA LYS A 401 11.52 18.11 2.23
C LYS A 401 10.73 19.18 2.99
N LYS A 402 10.17 20.18 2.30
CA LYS A 402 9.28 21.18 2.94
C LYS A 402 8.00 20.56 3.48
N ILE A 403 7.39 19.65 2.73
CA ILE A 403 6.17 18.93 3.15
C ILE A 403 6.46 18.09 4.39
N GLN A 404 7.54 17.30 4.38
CA GLN A 404 7.96 16.50 5.54
C GLN A 404 8.10 17.36 6.80
N LYS A 405 8.83 18.47 6.68
CA LYS A 405 9.01 19.39 7.81
C LYS A 405 7.68 19.90 8.37
N LYS A 406 6.77 20.35 7.51
CA LYS A 406 5.47 20.88 7.93
C LYS A 406 4.60 19.81 8.61
N LEU A 407 4.56 18.59 8.06
CA LEU A 407 3.80 17.49 8.63
C LEU A 407 4.32 17.09 10.02
N VAL A 408 5.65 17.05 10.20
CA VAL A 408 6.27 16.73 11.49
C VAL A 408 6.10 17.87 12.50
N ASP A 409 6.29 19.14 12.10
CA ASP A 409 6.09 20.30 12.98
C ASP A 409 4.64 20.35 13.53
N ASN A 410 3.67 19.97 12.71
CA ASN A 410 2.25 19.89 13.06
C ASN A 410 1.88 18.57 13.80
N GLN A 411 2.83 17.66 13.97
CA GLN A 411 2.58 16.30 14.49
C GLN A 411 1.36 15.68 13.82
N SER A 412 1.41 15.59 12.49
CA SER A 412 0.26 15.10 11.72
C SER A 412 -0.03 13.64 12.01
N ASP A 413 1.02 12.84 12.22
CA ASP A 413 0.95 11.44 12.63
C ASP A 413 1.98 11.14 13.72
N VAL A 414 1.89 9.97 14.34
CA VAL A 414 3.04 9.36 15.00
C VAL A 414 3.71 8.43 13.99
N TYR A 415 4.94 8.76 13.62
CA TYR A 415 5.75 8.00 12.67
C TYR A 415 6.50 6.93 13.46
N LEU A 416 6.13 5.64 13.33
CA LEU A 416 6.68 4.59 14.17
C LEU A 416 7.93 3.96 13.57
N LEU A 417 7.76 3.29 12.45
CA LEU A 417 8.84 2.54 11.82
C LEU A 417 8.62 2.34 10.32
N THR A 418 9.72 2.08 9.62
CA THR A 418 9.70 1.41 8.31
C THR A 418 9.87 -0.09 8.57
N GLN A 419 8.96 -0.89 8.09
CA GLN A 419 8.94 -2.32 8.33
C GLN A 419 10.17 -3.00 7.71
N ARG A 420 10.80 -3.86 8.47
CA ARG A 420 11.63 -4.94 7.95
C ARG A 420 10.75 -6.17 7.85
N SER A 421 10.29 -6.46 6.66
CA SER A 421 9.52 -7.68 6.46
C SER A 421 10.41 -8.91 6.61
N GLN A 422 9.82 -9.97 7.13
CA GLN A 422 10.42 -11.28 7.17
C GLN A 422 9.41 -12.35 6.76
N GLN A 423 9.88 -13.37 6.10
CA GLN A 423 9.06 -14.48 5.66
C GLN A 423 9.82 -15.78 5.77
N ALA A 424 9.11 -16.85 6.10
CA ALA A 424 9.64 -18.20 6.06
C ALA A 424 9.44 -18.78 4.67
N PHE A 425 10.48 -19.40 4.13
CA PHE A 425 10.48 -20.04 2.82
C PHE A 425 10.95 -21.49 2.92
N SER A 426 10.28 -22.38 2.19
CA SER A 426 10.86 -23.68 1.88
C SER A 426 12.18 -23.50 1.10
N ASP A 427 13.19 -24.31 1.39
CA ASP A 427 14.45 -24.33 0.65
C ASP A 427 14.26 -24.73 -0.81
N CYS A 428 13.13 -25.38 -1.12
CA CYS A 428 12.74 -25.73 -2.50
C CYS A 428 12.29 -24.51 -3.32
N LEU A 429 11.82 -23.42 -2.68
CA LEU A 429 11.39 -22.22 -3.37
C LEU A 429 12.53 -21.22 -3.46
N GLN A 430 13.02 -20.95 -4.67
CA GLN A 430 14.12 -20.05 -4.95
C GLN A 430 13.69 -18.87 -5.84
N GLY A 431 14.50 -17.81 -5.89
CA GLY A 431 14.29 -16.67 -6.80
C GLY A 431 13.32 -15.60 -6.27
N PHE A 432 12.97 -15.65 -4.98
CA PHE A 432 12.25 -14.53 -4.38
C PHE A 432 13.06 -13.24 -4.49
N SER A 433 12.39 -12.19 -4.93
CA SER A 433 12.95 -10.84 -5.00
C SER A 433 11.87 -9.86 -4.59
N TRP A 434 12.10 -9.15 -3.50
CA TRP A 434 11.20 -8.10 -3.07
C TRP A 434 11.22 -6.93 -4.06
N VAL A 435 10.04 -6.38 -4.33
CA VAL A 435 9.85 -5.20 -5.17
C VAL A 435 9.23 -4.10 -4.30
N PRO A 436 9.81 -2.87 -4.25
CA PRO A 436 9.31 -1.78 -3.42
C PRO A 436 8.04 -1.16 -4.01
N MET A 437 7.03 -1.97 -4.21
CA MET A 437 5.77 -1.58 -4.82
C MET A 437 4.66 -2.48 -4.29
N MET A 438 3.65 -1.89 -3.66
CA MET A 438 2.49 -2.61 -3.15
C MET A 438 1.81 -3.41 -4.27
N SER A 439 1.31 -4.60 -3.94
CA SER A 439 0.66 -5.56 -4.86
C SER A 439 1.57 -6.23 -5.88
N PHE A 440 2.90 -6.03 -5.79
CA PHE A 440 3.89 -6.69 -6.64
C PHE A 440 4.90 -7.55 -5.85
N GLU A 441 4.67 -7.75 -4.56
CA GLU A 441 5.52 -8.51 -3.65
C GLU A 441 5.64 -9.98 -4.05
N PHE A 442 4.59 -10.53 -4.66
CA PHE A 442 4.49 -11.94 -5.01
C PHE A 442 4.67 -12.18 -6.50
N ASN A 443 5.88 -11.99 -7.01
CA ASN A 443 6.18 -12.29 -8.41
C ASN A 443 6.58 -13.77 -8.59
N PHE A 444 5.60 -14.66 -8.49
CA PHE A 444 5.81 -16.11 -8.61
C PHE A 444 6.39 -16.54 -9.96
N HIS A 445 6.20 -15.78 -11.03
CA HIS A 445 6.79 -16.06 -12.34
C HIS A 445 8.33 -16.04 -12.31
N ASN A 446 8.93 -15.25 -11.43
CA ASN A 446 10.38 -15.18 -11.25
C ASN A 446 10.91 -16.24 -10.28
N MET A 447 10.03 -16.93 -9.57
CA MET A 447 10.42 -17.99 -8.63
C MET A 447 10.53 -19.34 -9.32
N ARG A 448 11.28 -20.24 -8.68
CA ARG A 448 11.55 -21.60 -9.17
C ARG A 448 11.37 -22.60 -8.04
N TRP A 449 10.81 -23.75 -8.38
CA TRP A 449 10.71 -24.88 -7.46
C TRP A 449 11.82 -25.89 -7.80
N VAL A 450 12.86 -25.96 -6.96
CA VAL A 450 14.10 -26.72 -7.27
C VAL A 450 14.14 -28.12 -6.67
N CYS A 451 13.14 -28.53 -5.89
CA CYS A 451 13.01 -29.89 -5.37
C CYS A 451 12.15 -30.76 -6.30
N ASN A 452 12.43 -32.06 -6.28
CA ASN A 452 11.67 -33.07 -7.05
C ASN A 452 10.38 -33.48 -6.32
#